data_8355f3198afcaf00b7eeaa66e7b6d3df
#
_entry.id   8355f3198afcaf00b7eeaa66e7b6d3df
#
_cell.length_a   1.000
_cell.length_b   1.000
_cell.length_c   1.000
_cell.angle_alpha   90.00
_cell.angle_beta   90.00
_cell.angle_gamma   90.00
#
_symmetry.space_group_name_H-M   'P 1'
#
loop_
_entity.id
_entity.type
_entity.pdbx_description
1 polymer ?
#
loop_
_entity_poly.entity_id
_entity_poly.type
_entity_poly.pdbx_seq_one_letter_code
_entity_poly.pdbx_strand_id
1 'polypeptide(L)'
;MLYRPAVAAILQNRSGRILICERADAAGAWQFPQGGMEDGETPIAALIREVLEEISLPRNAYSIAWVRGPYRYRFPAGITKKGFRGQAHHYFLLRLRAPKSLVNVGSPNAEFRSARWIWPEEFDLAWLPPMKRRAYRRVLQDFFGATALIQTNSG
;
A
#
# COMPACT_ATOMS: atom_id res chain seq x y z
N MET A 1 9.30 -12.59 16.95
CA MET A 1 9.06 -11.19 16.60
C MET A 1 7.62 -10.80 16.81
N LEU A 2 7.38 -9.59 17.30
CA LEU A 2 6.01 -9.08 17.54
C LEU A 2 5.33 -8.67 16.22
N TYR A 3 6.07 -8.07 15.30
CA TYR A 3 5.56 -7.52 14.05
C TYR A 3 6.08 -8.29 12.84
N ARG A 4 5.17 -8.63 11.91
CA ARG A 4 5.55 -9.28 10.66
C ARG A 4 6.13 -8.24 9.71
N PRO A 5 7.33 -8.45 9.16
CA PRO A 5 7.86 -7.58 8.11
C PRO A 5 6.99 -7.62 6.86
N ALA A 6 6.74 -6.45 6.28
CA ALA A 6 5.88 -6.31 5.11
C ALA A 6 6.33 -5.13 4.25
N VAL A 7 5.81 -5.05 3.05
CA VAL A 7 6.07 -3.96 2.11
C VAL A 7 4.74 -3.42 1.57
N ALA A 8 4.75 -2.15 1.18
CA ALA A 8 3.61 -1.52 0.52
C ALA A 8 4.12 -0.62 -0.61
N ALA A 9 3.32 -0.51 -1.67
CA ALA A 9 3.68 0.26 -2.84
C ALA A 9 2.73 1.44 -3.03
N ILE A 10 3.28 2.65 -3.12
CA ILE A 10 2.55 3.85 -3.53
C ILE A 10 2.98 4.11 -4.97
N LEU A 11 2.16 3.69 -5.93
CA LEU A 11 2.44 3.88 -7.34
C LEU A 11 1.87 5.22 -7.79
N GLN A 12 2.75 6.10 -8.30
CA GLN A 12 2.38 7.43 -8.77
C GLN A 12 2.53 7.51 -10.28
N ASN A 13 1.49 8.02 -10.95
CA ASN A 13 1.54 8.24 -12.39
C ASN A 13 2.13 9.63 -12.73
N ARG A 14 2.26 9.93 -14.02
CA ARG A 14 2.86 11.18 -14.48
C ARG A 14 2.08 12.43 -14.08
N SER A 15 0.77 12.31 -13.84
CA SER A 15 -0.04 13.45 -13.40
C SER A 15 0.12 13.75 -11.91
N GLY A 16 0.71 12.83 -11.15
CA GLY A 16 0.83 12.94 -9.69
C GLY A 16 -0.23 12.19 -8.92
N ARG A 17 -1.16 11.50 -9.60
CA ARG A 17 -2.14 10.66 -8.93
C ARG A 17 -1.50 9.35 -8.47
N ILE A 18 -2.05 8.81 -7.40
CA ILE A 18 -1.57 7.56 -6.79
C ILE A 18 -2.62 6.47 -6.92
N LEU A 19 -2.15 5.23 -7.04
CA LEU A 19 -3.02 4.07 -7.20
C LEU A 19 -3.53 3.58 -5.85
N ILE A 20 -4.85 3.42 -5.75
CA ILE A 20 -5.47 2.69 -4.65
C ILE A 20 -6.23 1.50 -5.21
N CYS A 21 -6.32 0.44 -4.41
CA CYS A 21 -6.93 -0.82 -4.81
C CYS A 21 -8.01 -1.20 -3.81
N GLU A 22 -9.15 -1.65 -4.32
CA GLU A 22 -10.26 -2.11 -3.50
C GLU A 22 -10.10 -3.59 -3.21
N ARG A 23 -10.21 -3.97 -1.94
CA ARG A 23 -10.12 -5.37 -1.53
C ARG A 23 -11.25 -6.20 -2.10
N ALA A 24 -10.91 -7.39 -2.58
CA ALA A 24 -11.92 -8.32 -3.12
C ALA A 24 -12.86 -8.85 -2.04
N ASP A 25 -12.41 -8.90 -0.78
CA ASP A 25 -13.18 -9.45 0.34
C ASP A 25 -13.96 -8.40 1.14
N ALA A 26 -13.82 -7.11 0.79
CA ALA A 26 -14.46 -6.03 1.54
C ALA A 26 -14.76 -4.84 0.63
N ALA A 27 -16.01 -4.74 0.17
CA ALA A 27 -16.45 -3.62 -0.66
C ALA A 27 -16.22 -2.28 0.06
N GLY A 28 -15.68 -1.29 -0.65
CA GLY A 28 -15.36 0.02 -0.10
C GLY A 28 -14.09 0.10 0.71
N ALA A 29 -13.36 -1.00 0.85
CA ALA A 29 -12.08 -1.02 1.57
C ALA A 29 -10.94 -0.77 0.57
N TRP A 30 -10.48 0.47 0.50
CA TRP A 30 -9.41 0.90 -0.41
C TRP A 30 -8.10 1.03 0.34
N GLN A 31 -7.02 0.58 -0.29
CA GLN A 31 -5.68 0.61 0.28
C GLN A 31 -4.62 0.60 -0.81
N PHE A 32 -3.35 0.76 -0.41
CA PHE A 32 -2.23 0.52 -1.31
C PHE A 32 -1.96 -0.97 -1.48
N PRO A 33 -1.43 -1.39 -2.63
CA PRO A 33 -0.89 -2.75 -2.77
C PRO A 33 0.13 -3.02 -1.68
N GLN A 34 0.04 -4.18 -1.03
CA GLN A 34 0.93 -4.52 0.07
C GLN A 34 0.94 -6.03 0.30
N GLY A 35 1.98 -6.51 0.97
CA GLY A 35 2.06 -7.91 1.35
C GLY A 35 3.21 -8.18 2.29
N GLY A 36 3.14 -9.34 2.95
CA GLY A 36 4.18 -9.78 3.87
C GLY A 36 5.44 -10.23 3.15
N MET A 37 6.59 -10.01 3.79
CA MET A 37 7.86 -10.55 3.32
C MET A 37 7.91 -12.05 3.60
N GLU A 38 8.43 -12.81 2.65
CA GLU A 38 8.73 -14.23 2.84
C GLU A 38 10.12 -14.40 3.45
N ASP A 39 10.37 -15.57 4.04
CA ASP A 39 11.64 -15.86 4.67
C ASP A 39 12.78 -15.71 3.66
N GLY A 40 13.81 -14.95 4.05
CA GLY A 40 14.96 -14.72 3.20
C GLY A 40 14.81 -13.62 2.15
N GLU A 41 13.60 -13.04 2.00
CA GLU A 41 13.41 -11.93 1.07
C GLU A 41 13.96 -10.62 1.62
N THR A 42 14.56 -9.82 0.74
CA THR A 42 14.80 -8.40 1.03
C THR A 42 13.53 -7.60 0.82
N PRO A 43 13.41 -6.38 1.40
CA PRO A 43 12.23 -5.53 1.13
C PRO A 43 12.01 -5.26 -0.36
N ILE A 44 13.08 -5.01 -1.14
CA ILE A 44 12.96 -4.78 -2.58
C ILE A 44 12.46 -6.03 -3.31
N ALA A 45 12.96 -7.21 -2.96
CA ALA A 45 12.50 -8.45 -3.58
C ALA A 45 11.02 -8.70 -3.30
N ALA A 46 10.58 -8.46 -2.06
CA ALA A 46 9.18 -8.57 -1.68
C ALA A 46 8.31 -7.56 -2.45
N LEU A 47 8.79 -6.32 -2.57
CA LEU A 47 8.08 -5.28 -3.33
C LEU A 47 7.87 -5.72 -4.79
N ILE A 48 8.93 -6.16 -5.46
CA ILE A 48 8.86 -6.58 -6.86
C ILE A 48 7.86 -7.71 -7.04
N ARG A 49 7.90 -8.69 -6.15
CA ARG A 49 6.98 -9.83 -6.17
C ARG A 49 5.53 -9.38 -5.96
N GLU A 50 5.27 -8.58 -4.93
CA GLU A 50 3.91 -8.13 -4.60
C GLU A 50 3.32 -7.23 -5.70
N VAL A 51 4.10 -6.32 -6.26
CA VAL A 51 3.65 -5.46 -7.35
C VAL A 51 3.28 -6.28 -8.58
N LEU A 52 4.07 -7.29 -8.90
CA LEU A 52 3.75 -8.19 -10.02
C LEU A 52 2.49 -9.01 -9.74
N GLU A 53 2.38 -9.60 -8.55
CA GLU A 53 1.24 -10.44 -8.19
C GLU A 53 -0.07 -9.65 -8.08
N GLU A 54 -0.04 -8.48 -7.47
CA GLU A 54 -1.25 -7.75 -7.11
C GLU A 54 -1.74 -6.80 -8.19
N ILE A 55 -0.86 -6.17 -8.95
CA ILE A 55 -1.25 -5.20 -9.98
C ILE A 55 -0.62 -5.46 -11.35
N SER A 56 0.03 -6.59 -11.52
CA SER A 56 0.54 -7.09 -12.81
C SER A 56 1.62 -6.24 -13.46
N LEU A 57 2.35 -5.44 -12.68
CA LEU A 57 3.43 -4.62 -13.21
C LEU A 57 4.78 -5.32 -13.06
N PRO A 58 5.51 -5.51 -14.17
CA PRO A 58 6.89 -6.00 -14.12
C PRO A 58 7.84 -4.89 -13.65
N ARG A 59 9.03 -5.29 -13.21
CA ARG A 59 10.02 -4.37 -12.63
C ARG A 59 10.38 -3.19 -13.53
N ASN A 60 10.41 -3.40 -14.84
CA ASN A 60 10.77 -2.35 -15.81
C ASN A 60 9.66 -1.32 -16.05
N ALA A 61 8.46 -1.53 -15.49
CA ALA A 61 7.33 -0.61 -15.68
C ALA A 61 7.35 0.57 -14.72
N TYR A 62 8.25 0.59 -13.75
CA TYR A 62 8.34 1.68 -12.75
C TYR A 62 9.78 1.87 -12.27
N SER A 63 10.03 3.05 -11.73
CA SER A 63 11.26 3.33 -10.97
C SER A 63 10.92 3.50 -9.50
N ILE A 64 11.87 3.16 -8.62
CA ILE A 64 11.74 3.35 -7.17
C ILE A 64 12.28 4.75 -6.86
N ALA A 65 11.40 5.64 -6.40
CA ALA A 65 11.77 7.02 -6.11
C ALA A 65 12.20 7.21 -4.64
N TRP A 66 11.56 6.51 -3.72
CA TRP A 66 11.83 6.67 -2.29
C TRP A 66 11.36 5.46 -1.52
N VAL A 67 11.98 5.20 -0.37
CA VAL A 67 11.57 4.15 0.57
C VAL A 67 11.67 4.70 1.99
N ARG A 68 10.69 4.36 2.83
CA ARG A 68 10.65 4.78 4.22
C ARG A 68 9.93 3.76 5.08
N GLY A 69 10.34 3.63 6.33
CA GLY A 69 9.72 2.74 7.30
C GLY A 69 10.73 2.19 8.29
N PRO A 70 10.33 1.25 9.13
CA PRO A 70 9.01 0.63 9.09
C PRO A 70 7.92 1.47 9.75
N TYR A 71 6.71 1.38 9.23
CA TYR A 71 5.48 1.89 9.85
C TYR A 71 4.73 0.70 10.43
N ARG A 72 4.35 0.78 11.69
CA ARG A 72 3.80 -0.37 12.43
C ARG A 72 2.34 -0.16 12.79
N TYR A 73 1.59 -1.24 12.79
CA TYR A 73 0.29 -1.26 13.43
C TYR A 73 0.07 -2.62 14.10
N ARG A 74 -0.77 -2.64 15.15
CA ARG A 74 -1.13 -3.85 15.87
C ARG A 74 -2.50 -4.36 15.43
N PHE A 75 -2.63 -5.69 15.36
CA PHE A 75 -3.94 -6.29 15.22
C PHE A 75 -4.77 -6.05 16.49
N PRO A 76 -6.12 -6.11 16.41
CA PRO A 76 -6.96 -6.03 17.61
C PRO A 76 -6.52 -7.05 18.67
N ALA A 77 -6.78 -6.73 19.94
CA ALA A 77 -6.39 -7.59 21.06
C ALA A 77 -6.89 -9.02 20.88
N GLY A 78 -6.00 -9.99 21.12
CA GLY A 78 -6.31 -11.41 20.97
C GLY A 78 -6.21 -11.95 19.54
N ILE A 79 -5.94 -11.09 18.56
CA ILE A 79 -5.78 -11.49 17.16
C ILE A 79 -4.29 -11.64 16.84
N THR A 80 -3.93 -12.79 16.26
CA THR A 80 -2.61 -13.02 15.71
C THR A 80 -2.75 -13.55 14.28
N LYS A 81 -1.74 -13.27 13.44
CA LYS A 81 -1.65 -13.82 12.10
C LYS A 81 -0.24 -14.35 11.91
N LYS A 82 -0.11 -15.65 11.58
CA LYS A 82 1.19 -16.32 11.43
C LYS A 82 2.10 -16.14 12.66
N GLY A 83 1.49 -16.06 13.87
CA GLY A 83 2.22 -15.86 15.11
C GLY A 83 2.59 -14.42 15.45
N PHE A 84 2.26 -13.46 14.58
CA PHE A 84 2.55 -12.04 14.79
C PHE A 84 1.34 -11.30 15.36
N ARG A 85 1.60 -10.27 16.15
CA ARG A 85 0.57 -9.40 16.75
C ARG A 85 0.33 -8.11 15.96
N GLY A 86 1.06 -7.91 14.87
CA GLY A 86 0.94 -6.74 14.03
C GLY A 86 1.83 -6.87 12.81
N GLN A 87 1.91 -5.79 12.05
CA GLN A 87 2.77 -5.72 10.87
C GLN A 87 3.65 -4.46 10.90
N ALA A 88 4.82 -4.56 10.28
CA ALA A 88 5.74 -3.45 10.12
C ALA A 88 6.05 -3.32 8.62
N HIS A 89 5.57 -2.24 8.01
CA HIS A 89 5.65 -2.02 6.57
C HIS A 89 6.74 -1.04 6.19
N HIS A 90 7.57 -1.40 5.20
CA HIS A 90 8.34 -0.43 4.43
C HIS A 90 7.49 0.01 3.25
N TYR A 91 7.34 1.32 3.06
CA TYR A 91 6.59 1.92 1.96
C TYR A 91 7.54 2.40 0.88
N PHE A 92 7.22 2.06 -0.36
CA PHE A 92 7.99 2.44 -1.54
C PHE A 92 7.16 3.37 -2.40
N LEU A 93 7.69 4.56 -2.70
CA LEU A 93 7.11 5.43 -3.70
C LEU A 93 7.66 5.00 -5.06
N LEU A 94 6.77 4.56 -5.93
CA LEU A 94 7.11 4.09 -7.27
C LEU A 94 6.59 5.09 -8.29
N ARG A 95 7.38 5.37 -9.32
CA ARG A 95 6.95 6.20 -10.45
C ARG A 95 6.70 5.34 -11.65
N LEU A 96 5.47 5.37 -12.15
CA LEU A 96 5.05 4.59 -13.30
C LEU A 96 5.78 5.10 -14.55
N ARG A 97 6.38 4.14 -15.29
CA ARG A 97 7.13 4.41 -16.53
C ARG A 97 6.51 3.75 -17.74
N ALA A 98 5.31 3.22 -17.57
CA ALA A 98 4.56 2.52 -18.59
C ALA A 98 3.14 3.11 -18.63
N PRO A 99 2.35 2.85 -19.68
CA PRO A 99 0.94 3.27 -19.68
C PRO A 99 0.20 2.71 -18.47
N LYS A 100 -0.64 3.55 -17.84
CA LYS A 100 -1.44 3.11 -16.69
C LYS A 100 -2.39 1.95 -17.01
N SER A 101 -2.67 1.71 -18.29
CA SER A 101 -3.46 0.57 -18.75
C SER A 101 -2.79 -0.79 -18.49
N LEU A 102 -1.49 -0.82 -18.18
CA LEU A 102 -0.81 -2.04 -17.77
C LEU A 102 -1.19 -2.49 -16.35
N VAL A 103 -1.70 -1.59 -15.51
CA VAL A 103 -2.18 -1.97 -14.18
C VAL A 103 -3.41 -2.85 -14.32
N ASN A 104 -3.34 -4.04 -13.74
CA ASN A 104 -4.45 -5.00 -13.79
C ASN A 104 -4.53 -5.76 -12.46
N VAL A 105 -5.70 -5.69 -11.82
CA VAL A 105 -5.96 -6.34 -10.53
C VAL A 105 -6.89 -7.56 -10.67
N GLY A 106 -7.38 -7.87 -11.86
CA GLY A 106 -8.43 -8.85 -12.10
C GLY A 106 -7.98 -10.30 -12.23
N SER A 107 -6.82 -10.72 -11.71
CA SER A 107 -6.41 -12.12 -11.79
C SER A 107 -7.27 -13.00 -10.87
N PRO A 108 -7.47 -14.31 -11.22
CA PRO A 108 -8.13 -15.24 -10.32
C PRO A 108 -7.41 -15.31 -8.98
N ASN A 109 -8.14 -15.33 -7.88
CA ASN A 109 -7.62 -15.31 -6.51
C ASN A 109 -6.90 -14.01 -6.15
N ALA A 110 -7.13 -12.93 -6.90
CA ALA A 110 -6.53 -11.64 -6.63
C ALA A 110 -7.02 -11.08 -5.29
N GLU A 111 -6.12 -10.43 -4.58
CA GLU A 111 -6.45 -9.73 -3.33
C GLU A 111 -7.37 -8.53 -3.59
N PHE A 112 -7.27 -7.92 -4.76
CA PHE A 112 -8.02 -6.74 -5.15
C PHE A 112 -8.98 -7.03 -6.31
N ARG A 113 -10.13 -6.32 -6.31
CA ARG A 113 -11.15 -6.44 -7.35
C ARG A 113 -11.22 -5.24 -8.28
N SER A 114 -10.71 -4.07 -7.86
CA SER A 114 -10.68 -2.87 -8.67
C SER A 114 -9.55 -1.95 -8.24
N ALA A 115 -9.22 -0.99 -9.11
CA ALA A 115 -8.17 -0.02 -8.88
C ALA A 115 -8.66 1.36 -9.31
N ARG A 116 -8.15 2.41 -8.65
CA ARG A 116 -8.49 3.79 -8.92
C ARG A 116 -7.27 4.67 -8.74
N TRP A 117 -7.17 5.71 -9.56
CA TRP A 117 -6.15 6.75 -9.43
C TRP A 117 -6.74 7.96 -8.75
N ILE A 118 -6.11 8.42 -7.66
CA ILE A 118 -6.58 9.56 -6.88
C ILE A 118 -5.44 10.55 -6.62
N TRP A 119 -5.79 11.77 -6.28
CA TRP A 119 -4.82 12.69 -5.69
C TRP A 119 -4.52 12.22 -4.25
N PRO A 120 -3.28 12.39 -3.76
CA PRO A 120 -2.96 11.98 -2.38
C PRO A 120 -3.91 12.53 -1.33
N GLU A 121 -4.33 13.80 -1.49
CA GLU A 121 -5.26 14.47 -0.56
C GLU A 121 -6.67 13.90 -0.58
N GLU A 122 -7.02 13.10 -1.58
CA GLU A 122 -8.32 12.45 -1.66
C GLU A 122 -8.39 11.14 -0.87
N PHE A 123 -7.26 10.67 -0.34
CA PHE A 123 -7.26 9.40 0.42
C PHE A 123 -8.11 9.55 1.68
N ASP A 124 -9.12 8.71 1.81
CA ASP A 124 -10.03 8.71 2.96
C ASP A 124 -9.61 7.60 3.94
N LEU A 125 -9.15 8.01 5.13
CA LEU A 125 -8.74 7.06 6.15
C LEU A 125 -9.88 6.15 6.62
N ALA A 126 -11.13 6.56 6.43
CA ALA A 126 -12.30 5.75 6.77
C ALA A 126 -12.42 4.49 5.91
N TRP A 127 -11.75 4.43 4.76
CA TRP A 127 -11.68 3.20 3.94
C TRP A 127 -10.94 2.08 4.64
N LEU A 128 -10.12 2.41 5.63
CA LEU A 128 -9.25 1.46 6.32
C LEU A 128 -9.88 0.98 7.64
N PRO A 129 -9.56 -0.26 8.07
CA PRO A 129 -9.89 -0.64 9.44
C PRO A 129 -9.18 0.30 10.42
N PRO A 130 -9.79 0.56 11.60
CA PRO A 130 -9.22 1.53 12.56
C PRO A 130 -7.75 1.30 12.90
N MET A 131 -7.31 0.06 13.00
CA MET A 131 -5.94 -0.29 13.37
C MET A 131 -4.89 0.23 12.38
N LYS A 132 -5.26 0.48 11.12
CA LYS A 132 -4.33 0.93 10.09
C LYS A 132 -4.30 2.45 9.92
N ARG A 133 -5.29 3.17 10.45
CA ARG A 133 -5.49 4.60 10.14
C ARG A 133 -4.34 5.48 10.58
N ARG A 134 -3.80 5.25 11.79
CA ARG A 134 -2.68 6.04 12.31
C ARG A 134 -1.43 5.87 11.45
N ALA A 135 -1.10 4.65 11.07
CA ALA A 135 0.05 4.37 10.22
C ALA A 135 -0.10 5.04 8.84
N TYR A 136 -1.26 4.90 8.20
CA TYR A 136 -1.52 5.53 6.91
C TYR A 136 -1.47 7.05 6.98
N ARG A 137 -2.01 7.65 8.05
CA ARG A 137 -1.91 9.10 8.24
C ARG A 137 -0.46 9.55 8.25
N ARG A 138 0.40 8.85 8.98
CA ARG A 138 1.82 9.18 9.04
C ARG A 138 2.51 8.97 7.68
N VAL A 139 2.18 7.91 6.97
CA VAL A 139 2.71 7.65 5.63
C VAL A 139 2.34 8.77 4.67
N LEU A 140 1.06 9.13 4.61
CA LEU A 140 0.59 10.20 3.73
C LEU A 140 1.24 11.53 4.06
N GLN A 141 1.41 11.83 5.35
CA GLN A 141 2.11 13.03 5.79
C GLN A 141 3.58 13.02 5.39
N ASP A 142 4.28 11.90 5.60
CA ASP A 142 5.71 11.80 5.34
C ASP A 142 6.01 11.83 3.84
N PHE A 143 5.16 11.22 3.01
CA PHE A 143 5.37 11.15 1.57
C PHE A 143 4.82 12.37 0.82
N PHE A 144 3.72 12.98 1.29
CA PHE A 144 3.03 14.03 0.55
C PHE A 144 2.86 15.34 1.35
N GLY A 145 3.25 15.35 2.61
CA GLY A 145 3.34 16.56 3.42
C GLY A 145 2.01 17.19 3.82
N ALA A 146 1.95 18.52 3.78
CA ALA A 146 0.82 19.30 4.29
C ALA A 146 -0.51 19.02 3.59
N THR A 147 -0.49 18.57 2.33
CA THR A 147 -1.69 18.25 1.57
C THR A 147 -2.49 17.13 2.24
N ALA A 148 -1.81 16.08 2.70
CA ALA A 148 -2.45 14.97 3.39
C ALA A 148 -3.01 15.37 4.76
N LEU A 149 -2.34 16.31 5.45
CA LEU A 149 -2.80 16.83 6.74
C LEU A 149 -4.10 17.60 6.61
N ILE A 150 -4.25 18.41 5.56
CA ILE A 150 -5.46 19.19 5.32
C ILE A 150 -6.66 18.25 5.19
N GLN A 151 -6.53 17.19 4.43
CA GLN A 151 -7.61 16.23 4.26
C GLN A 151 -7.98 15.54 5.57
N THR A 152 -7.01 15.11 6.36
CA THR A 152 -7.27 14.40 7.63
C THR A 152 -7.96 15.29 8.67
N ASN A 153 -7.79 16.60 8.57
CA ASN A 153 -8.41 17.56 9.49
C ASN A 153 -9.82 17.95 9.08
N SER A 154 -10.19 17.79 7.83
CA SER A 154 -11.51 18.13 7.32
C SER A 154 -12.50 16.96 7.31
N GLY A 155 -12.02 15.76 7.68
CA GLY A 155 -12.84 14.54 7.71
C GLY A 155 -13.64 14.36 8.97
#